data_3101935d54503740026897d88e38e233
#
_entry.id   3101935d54503740026897d88e38e233
#
_cell.length_a   1.000
_cell.length_b   1.000
_cell.length_c   1.000
_cell.angle_alpha   90.00
_cell.angle_beta   90.00
_cell.angle_gamma   90.00
#
_symmetry.space_group_name_H-M   'P 1'
#
loop_
_entity.id
_entity.type
_entity.pdbx_description
1 polymer ?
#
loop_
_entity_poly.entity_id
_entity_poly.type
_entity_poly.pdbx_seq_one_letter_code
_entity_poly.pdbx_strand_id
1 'polypeptide(L)'
;MRRGIAATALAASLALAATACGGGDSDGGKADGPVTITWWDTSNATNEAPTYQALVTEFEKANPTIKVKYVNVPFDQAQNKFDTAAGAKGAPDVLRAEVGWTPAFAKKGYFLPLDGTEALADQAKFQPNLIKQAQYQGKTYGAPLVTDTLAFVYNKALFAKAGIAKAPATWDELKADAALVKEKAGVDGYWGSTAGYYAQPFLYGEGTDTVDTASKKVTIASAPAVKGLETWKGLFDGPGLHKADVTADAYAHIQDAFVNGKVAAIIQGPWEITNFYKGAAFKDKANLGIATVPAGSAGKAGAPTGGHNLSVYAGSDKAHAAAALKFVNFMTSAKSQETIALKNSTLPTREDAYSAQVKADPGIAGYQGVLAAAQPRPELPEYSSLWTPMDTTLPKVADGKEPVADATKSLEQDMAKLVPDFTK
;
A
#
# COMPACT_ATOMS: atom_id res chain seq x y z
N MET A 1 -47.43 5.52 50.47
CA MET A 1 -48.22 6.74 50.10
C MET A 1 -48.05 6.90 48.59
N ARG A 2 -48.97 6.42 47.79
CA ARG A 2 -50.20 7.07 47.24
C ARG A 2 -49.86 8.44 46.61
N ARG A 3 -49.89 8.53 45.33
CA ARG A 3 -50.87 9.02 44.32
C ARG A 3 -50.04 9.52 43.12
N GLY A 4 -50.26 9.35 41.83
CA GLY A 4 -51.48 9.01 41.11
C GLY A 4 -51.71 10.02 39.97
N ILE A 5 -51.84 9.50 38.72
CA ILE A 5 -52.70 10.05 37.63
C ILE A 5 -52.21 11.38 36.98
N ALA A 6 -52.09 11.55 35.67
CA ALA A 6 -53.11 11.38 34.64
C ALA A 6 -52.54 11.33 33.23
N ALA A 7 -53.18 10.52 32.41
CA ALA A 7 -53.08 10.47 30.97
C ALA A 7 -53.92 11.62 30.34
N THR A 8 -53.50 12.13 29.19
CA THR A 8 -54.38 12.79 28.22
C THR A 8 -54.00 12.41 26.82
N ALA A 9 -54.87 11.62 26.21
CA ALA A 9 -54.88 11.32 24.78
C ALA A 9 -55.58 12.47 24.05
N LEU A 10 -55.08 12.83 22.88
CA LEU A 10 -55.83 13.59 21.90
C LEU A 10 -55.57 12.97 20.54
N ALA A 11 -56.64 12.36 20.01
CA ALA A 11 -56.74 11.84 18.64
C ALA A 11 -57.48 12.92 17.80
N ALA A 12 -57.06 13.11 16.59
CA ALA A 12 -57.80 13.66 15.45
C ALA A 12 -56.85 13.71 14.24
N SER A 13 -57.11 13.40 13.05
CA SER A 13 -58.19 12.78 12.28
C SER A 13 -57.62 12.56 10.84
N LEU A 14 -57.95 11.45 10.23
CA LEU A 14 -57.69 11.13 8.82
C LEU A 14 -58.31 12.19 7.88
N ALA A 15 -57.51 12.50 6.81
CA ALA A 15 -58.09 12.91 5.53
C ALA A 15 -57.42 12.11 4.39
N LEU A 16 -58.10 11.08 3.90
CA LEU A 16 -57.85 10.44 2.60
C LEU A 16 -58.22 11.41 1.49
N ALA A 17 -57.32 11.62 0.53
CA ALA A 17 -57.69 12.02 -0.82
C ALA A 17 -56.97 11.07 -1.78
N ALA A 18 -57.73 10.07 -2.23
CA ALA A 18 -57.39 9.25 -3.38
C ALA A 18 -57.72 10.03 -4.66
N THR A 19 -56.75 10.21 -5.55
CA THR A 19 -57.02 10.44 -6.97
C THR A 19 -56.20 9.46 -7.77
N ALA A 20 -56.92 8.72 -8.57
CA ALA A 20 -56.47 7.61 -9.42
C ALA A 20 -56.00 8.07 -10.80
N CYS A 21 -55.17 7.20 -11.39
CA CYS A 21 -54.98 6.93 -12.83
C CYS A 21 -54.35 7.98 -13.72
N GLY A 22 -53.21 7.61 -14.24
CA GLY A 22 -52.62 8.13 -15.46
C GLY A 22 -51.35 7.38 -15.75
N GLY A 23 -51.42 6.29 -16.56
CA GLY A 23 -50.22 5.62 -17.06
C GLY A 23 -49.45 6.56 -17.97
N GLY A 24 -48.14 6.43 -17.91
CA GLY A 24 -47.21 7.12 -18.79
C GLY A 24 -45.82 6.55 -18.52
N ASP A 25 -45.38 5.65 -19.38
CA ASP A 25 -43.95 5.38 -19.54
C ASP A 25 -43.21 6.71 -19.63
N SER A 26 -42.29 6.93 -18.77
CA SER A 26 -41.26 7.94 -18.95
C SER A 26 -39.95 7.43 -18.46
N ASP A 27 -39.25 6.93 -19.43
CA ASP A 27 -37.80 6.87 -19.55
C ASP A 27 -37.12 8.10 -18.96
N GLY A 28 -36.01 7.85 -18.22
CA GLY A 28 -34.96 8.85 -18.07
C GLY A 28 -35.19 10.00 -17.09
N GLY A 29 -35.49 9.72 -15.83
CA GLY A 29 -35.29 10.73 -14.77
C GLY A 29 -33.82 11.04 -14.63
N LYS A 30 -33.36 12.19 -15.18
CA LYS A 30 -32.12 12.84 -14.77
C LYS A 30 -32.23 13.08 -13.25
N ALA A 31 -31.36 12.44 -12.49
CA ALA A 31 -31.14 12.82 -11.10
C ALA A 31 -30.43 14.18 -11.10
N ASP A 32 -31.18 15.28 -11.20
CA ASP A 32 -30.69 16.66 -11.24
C ASP A 32 -30.34 17.21 -9.83
N GLY A 33 -29.99 16.34 -8.88
CA GLY A 33 -29.57 16.74 -7.54
C GLY A 33 -28.07 16.55 -7.29
N PRO A 34 -27.52 17.22 -6.29
CA PRO A 34 -26.12 16.98 -5.90
C PRO A 34 -25.94 15.54 -5.43
N VAL A 35 -24.90 14.85 -5.98
CA VAL A 35 -24.53 13.49 -5.61
C VAL A 35 -23.41 13.56 -4.57
N THR A 36 -23.52 12.80 -3.48
CA THR A 36 -22.44 12.69 -2.49
C THR A 36 -21.86 11.30 -2.52
N ILE A 37 -20.66 11.14 -3.10
CA ILE A 37 -19.92 9.87 -3.06
C ILE A 37 -19.09 9.77 -1.78
N THR A 38 -18.89 8.55 -1.29
CA THR A 38 -17.99 8.27 -0.17
C THR A 38 -16.67 7.71 -0.70
N TRP A 39 -15.56 8.29 -0.28
CA TRP A 39 -14.22 7.79 -0.59
C TRP A 39 -13.50 7.34 0.68
N TRP A 40 -13.10 6.07 0.71
CA TRP A 40 -12.18 5.57 1.73
C TRP A 40 -10.74 5.68 1.21
N ASP A 41 -9.98 6.52 1.89
CA ASP A 41 -8.55 6.71 1.66
C ASP A 41 -7.74 5.97 2.72
N THR A 42 -6.81 5.15 2.28
CA THR A 42 -5.95 4.30 3.12
C THR A 42 -4.57 4.89 3.33
N SER A 43 -4.36 6.16 2.97
CA SER A 43 -3.09 6.85 3.12
C SER A 43 -2.77 7.18 4.58
N ASN A 44 -1.49 7.47 4.84
CA ASN A 44 -1.07 7.94 6.15
C ASN A 44 -1.78 9.27 6.49
N ALA A 45 -2.46 9.30 7.64
CA ALA A 45 -3.32 10.42 8.06
C ALA A 45 -2.56 11.75 8.22
N THR A 46 -1.28 11.72 8.53
CA THR A 46 -0.47 12.91 8.82
C THR A 46 0.45 13.34 7.69
N ASN A 47 0.94 12.38 6.90
CA ASN A 47 1.94 12.65 5.86
C ASN A 47 1.33 12.79 4.47
N GLU A 48 0.28 12.02 4.15
CA GLU A 48 -0.28 11.93 2.80
C GLU A 48 -1.70 12.51 2.70
N ALA A 49 -2.57 12.19 3.65
CA ALA A 49 -3.99 12.55 3.63
C ALA A 49 -4.30 14.04 3.41
N PRO A 50 -3.52 15.00 3.96
CA PRO A 50 -3.78 16.42 3.72
C PRO A 50 -3.72 16.81 2.24
N THR A 51 -2.84 16.18 1.45
CA THR A 51 -2.76 16.41 -0.01
C THR A 51 -4.01 15.90 -0.71
N TYR A 52 -4.48 14.73 -0.34
CA TYR A 52 -5.70 14.13 -0.91
C TYR A 52 -6.94 14.95 -0.58
N GLN A 53 -7.07 15.43 0.66
CA GLN A 53 -8.18 16.33 1.06
C GLN A 53 -8.18 17.66 0.30
N ALA A 54 -7.00 18.22 0.03
CA ALA A 54 -6.88 19.41 -0.81
C ALA A 54 -7.36 19.14 -2.26
N LEU A 55 -6.99 18.00 -2.83
CA LEU A 55 -7.45 17.59 -4.16
C LEU A 55 -8.96 17.32 -4.21
N VAL A 56 -9.57 16.77 -3.14
CA VAL A 56 -11.03 16.68 -3.00
C VAL A 56 -11.68 18.06 -3.08
N THR A 57 -11.12 19.04 -2.37
CA THR A 57 -11.61 20.42 -2.43
C THR A 57 -11.52 21.03 -3.83
N GLU A 58 -10.43 20.77 -4.56
CA GLU A 58 -10.27 21.20 -5.96
C GLU A 58 -11.29 20.51 -6.88
N PHE A 59 -11.50 19.20 -6.70
CA PHE A 59 -12.49 18.44 -7.44
C PHE A 59 -13.91 19.00 -7.26
N GLU A 60 -14.32 19.22 -6.01
CA GLU A 60 -15.65 19.75 -5.69
C GLU A 60 -15.88 21.17 -6.26
N LYS A 61 -14.82 21.99 -6.25
CA LYS A 61 -14.87 23.32 -6.88
C LYS A 61 -15.09 23.24 -8.39
N ALA A 62 -14.46 22.26 -9.06
CA ALA A 62 -14.61 22.03 -10.49
C ALA A 62 -15.93 21.32 -10.84
N ASN A 63 -16.53 20.60 -9.87
CA ASN A 63 -17.74 19.80 -10.05
C ASN A 63 -18.76 20.11 -8.93
N PRO A 64 -19.42 21.28 -8.93
CA PRO A 64 -20.21 21.76 -7.79
C PRO A 64 -21.42 20.87 -7.46
N THR A 65 -21.87 20.02 -8.38
CA THR A 65 -22.96 19.05 -8.17
C THR A 65 -22.49 17.72 -7.56
N ILE A 66 -21.18 17.53 -7.38
CA ILE A 66 -20.63 16.31 -6.77
C ILE A 66 -19.95 16.69 -5.46
N LYS A 67 -20.28 15.98 -4.39
CA LYS A 67 -19.63 16.08 -3.08
C LYS A 67 -18.90 14.79 -2.78
N VAL A 68 -17.76 14.89 -2.07
CA VAL A 68 -16.96 13.75 -1.68
C VAL A 68 -16.87 13.68 -0.15
N LYS A 69 -17.55 12.69 0.43
CA LYS A 69 -17.37 12.35 1.84
C LYS A 69 -16.06 11.59 1.98
N TYR A 70 -15.00 12.33 2.30
CA TYR A 70 -13.68 11.76 2.58
C TYR A 70 -13.65 11.05 3.93
N VAL A 71 -13.14 9.81 3.95
CA VAL A 71 -12.94 9.01 5.17
C VAL A 71 -11.54 8.39 5.12
N ASN A 72 -10.66 8.80 6.04
CA ASN A 72 -9.37 8.12 6.20
C ASN A 72 -9.57 6.85 7.02
N VAL A 73 -9.11 5.72 6.47
CA VAL A 73 -9.19 4.39 7.09
C VAL A 73 -7.77 3.88 7.30
N PRO A 74 -7.37 3.51 8.54
CA PRO A 74 -6.06 2.92 8.78
C PRO A 74 -5.79 1.72 7.87
N PHE A 75 -4.59 1.70 7.27
CA PHE A 75 -4.23 0.74 6.22
C PHE A 75 -4.39 -0.72 6.67
N ASP A 76 -3.93 -1.04 7.87
CA ASP A 76 -3.98 -2.37 8.49
C ASP A 76 -5.40 -2.93 8.68
N GLN A 77 -6.40 -2.06 8.75
CA GLN A 77 -7.81 -2.42 8.93
C GLN A 77 -8.61 -2.37 7.61
N ALA A 78 -8.10 -1.64 6.62
CA ALA A 78 -8.89 -1.22 5.47
C ALA A 78 -9.37 -2.39 4.60
N GLN A 79 -8.53 -3.39 4.35
CA GLN A 79 -8.88 -4.56 3.53
C GLN A 79 -10.07 -5.33 4.13
N ASN A 80 -9.98 -5.68 5.42
CA ASN A 80 -11.03 -6.43 6.11
C ASN A 80 -12.31 -5.61 6.27
N LYS A 81 -12.15 -4.31 6.55
CA LYS A 81 -13.27 -3.38 6.69
C LYS A 81 -14.04 -3.21 5.38
N PHE A 82 -13.30 -3.07 4.27
CA PHE A 82 -13.93 -3.00 2.95
C PHE A 82 -14.60 -4.31 2.56
N ASP A 83 -13.94 -5.45 2.77
CA ASP A 83 -14.51 -6.78 2.49
C ASP A 83 -15.85 -6.99 3.20
N THR A 84 -15.90 -6.66 4.49
CA THR A 84 -17.12 -6.74 5.29
C THR A 84 -18.21 -5.78 4.79
N ALA A 85 -17.84 -4.53 4.53
CA ALA A 85 -18.79 -3.51 4.08
C ALA A 85 -19.35 -3.82 2.69
N ALA A 86 -18.51 -4.28 1.76
CA ALA A 86 -18.92 -4.65 0.39
C ALA A 86 -19.85 -5.88 0.39
N GLY A 87 -19.54 -6.88 1.22
CA GLY A 87 -20.43 -8.04 1.40
C GLY A 87 -21.80 -7.68 1.98
N ALA A 88 -21.86 -6.65 2.84
CA ALA A 88 -23.09 -6.11 3.41
C ALA A 88 -23.78 -5.02 2.54
N LYS A 89 -23.27 -4.75 1.33
CA LYS A 89 -23.74 -3.69 0.42
C LYS A 89 -23.69 -2.27 1.02
N GLY A 90 -22.71 -2.01 1.90
CA GLY A 90 -22.51 -0.73 2.57
C GLY A 90 -21.10 -0.17 2.37
N ALA A 91 -20.39 -0.58 1.31
CA ALA A 91 -19.05 -0.10 0.98
C ALA A 91 -19.07 1.36 0.50
N PRO A 92 -17.91 2.06 0.58
CA PRO A 92 -17.73 3.37 -0.05
C PRO A 92 -17.83 3.25 -1.57
N ASP A 93 -18.17 4.35 -2.25
CA ASP A 93 -18.22 4.38 -3.72
C ASP A 93 -16.83 4.25 -4.35
N VAL A 94 -15.79 4.79 -3.67
CA VAL A 94 -14.40 4.70 -4.08
C VAL A 94 -13.53 4.21 -2.92
N LEU A 95 -12.63 3.27 -3.22
CA LEU A 95 -11.59 2.80 -2.32
C LEU A 95 -10.21 3.12 -2.91
N ARG A 96 -9.32 3.71 -2.11
CA ARG A 96 -7.88 3.67 -2.38
C ARG A 96 -7.37 2.29 -1.97
N ALA A 97 -7.40 1.36 -2.93
CA ALA A 97 -7.04 -0.04 -2.73
C ALA A 97 -5.55 -0.26 -2.96
N GLU A 98 -4.89 -1.01 -2.08
CA GLU A 98 -3.55 -1.50 -2.33
C GLU A 98 -3.57 -2.45 -3.54
N VAL A 99 -2.55 -2.40 -4.41
CA VAL A 99 -2.55 -3.11 -5.70
C VAL A 99 -2.80 -4.62 -5.58
N GLY A 100 -2.29 -5.26 -4.52
CA GLY A 100 -2.48 -6.69 -4.26
C GLY A 100 -3.89 -7.09 -3.84
N TRP A 101 -4.77 -6.13 -3.50
CA TRP A 101 -6.17 -6.43 -3.15
C TRP A 101 -7.06 -6.55 -4.38
N THR A 102 -6.62 -6.00 -5.51
CA THR A 102 -7.43 -5.93 -6.75
C THR A 102 -7.93 -7.30 -7.20
N PRO A 103 -7.12 -8.38 -7.32
CA PRO A 103 -7.62 -9.68 -7.76
C PRO A 103 -8.66 -10.27 -6.83
N ALA A 104 -8.49 -10.12 -5.50
CA ALA A 104 -9.43 -10.65 -4.50
C ALA A 104 -10.81 -9.99 -4.60
N PHE A 105 -10.83 -8.66 -4.65
CA PHE A 105 -12.09 -7.92 -4.68
C PHE A 105 -12.77 -7.97 -6.06
N ALA A 106 -11.99 -8.04 -7.14
CA ALA A 106 -12.51 -8.28 -8.48
C ALA A 106 -13.17 -9.67 -8.61
N LYS A 107 -12.51 -10.73 -8.07
CA LYS A 107 -13.08 -12.10 -8.02
C LYS A 107 -14.41 -12.16 -7.27
N LYS A 108 -14.54 -11.38 -6.19
CA LYS A 108 -15.79 -11.27 -5.41
C LYS A 108 -16.87 -10.39 -6.08
N GLY A 109 -16.54 -9.73 -7.19
CA GLY A 109 -17.46 -8.81 -7.87
C GLY A 109 -17.68 -7.49 -7.14
N TYR A 110 -16.76 -7.09 -6.25
CA TYR A 110 -16.90 -5.86 -5.48
C TYR A 110 -16.42 -4.62 -6.23
N PHE A 111 -15.52 -4.78 -7.19
CA PHE A 111 -15.05 -3.67 -8.02
C PHE A 111 -15.71 -3.64 -9.39
N LEU A 112 -16.03 -2.43 -9.84
CA LEU A 112 -16.53 -2.17 -11.17
C LEU A 112 -15.39 -2.27 -12.18
N PRO A 113 -15.54 -3.00 -13.31
CA PRO A 113 -14.59 -2.91 -14.43
C PRO A 113 -14.51 -1.49 -14.97
N LEU A 114 -13.32 -0.96 -15.15
CA LEU A 114 -13.07 0.43 -15.56
C LEU A 114 -12.77 0.58 -17.05
N ASP A 115 -12.58 -0.53 -17.79
CA ASP A 115 -12.28 -0.51 -19.22
C ASP A 115 -13.38 0.21 -20.00
N GLY A 116 -12.97 1.20 -20.82
CA GLY A 116 -13.90 2.01 -21.63
C GLY A 116 -14.70 3.04 -20.84
N THR A 117 -14.47 3.20 -19.53
CA THR A 117 -15.10 4.24 -18.71
C THR A 117 -14.30 5.53 -18.67
N GLU A 118 -14.90 6.62 -18.17
CA GLU A 118 -14.24 7.91 -17.96
C GLU A 118 -13.00 7.78 -17.04
N ALA A 119 -13.02 6.90 -16.04
CA ALA A 119 -11.90 6.72 -15.11
C ALA A 119 -10.57 6.34 -15.80
N LEU A 120 -10.63 5.68 -16.94
CA LEU A 120 -9.47 5.29 -17.75
C LEU A 120 -9.45 5.95 -19.14
N ALA A 121 -10.07 7.12 -19.31
CA ALA A 121 -10.09 7.84 -20.61
C ALA A 121 -8.68 8.02 -21.18
N ASP A 122 -7.69 8.27 -20.31
CA ASP A 122 -6.29 8.44 -20.68
C ASP A 122 -5.43 7.20 -20.38
N GLN A 123 -5.98 5.98 -20.46
CA GLN A 123 -5.28 4.74 -20.07
C GLN A 123 -3.88 4.59 -20.69
N ALA A 124 -3.69 5.03 -21.92
CA ALA A 124 -2.40 4.99 -22.63
C ALA A 124 -1.30 5.88 -22.01
N LYS A 125 -1.63 6.75 -21.08
CA LYS A 125 -0.68 7.61 -20.35
C LYS A 125 -0.08 6.93 -19.12
N PHE A 126 -0.75 5.93 -18.60
CA PHE A 126 -0.24 5.14 -17.47
C PHE A 126 0.87 4.18 -17.93
N GLN A 127 1.78 3.89 -17.01
CA GLN A 127 2.81 2.86 -17.25
C GLN A 127 2.12 1.49 -17.45
N PRO A 128 2.41 0.76 -18.54
CA PRO A 128 1.66 -0.46 -18.90
C PRO A 128 1.72 -1.56 -17.84
N ASN A 129 2.87 -1.70 -17.14
CA ASN A 129 3.04 -2.67 -16.06
C ASN A 129 2.13 -2.37 -14.86
N LEU A 130 1.81 -1.10 -14.58
CA LEU A 130 0.93 -0.70 -13.48
C LEU A 130 -0.54 -0.91 -13.83
N ILE A 131 -0.93 -0.65 -15.08
CA ILE A 131 -2.27 -1.04 -15.57
C ILE A 131 -2.44 -2.56 -15.47
N LYS A 132 -1.40 -3.34 -15.84
CA LYS A 132 -1.47 -4.80 -15.73
C LYS A 132 -1.66 -5.27 -14.29
N GLN A 133 -1.06 -4.62 -13.31
CA GLN A 133 -1.26 -4.93 -11.88
C GLN A 133 -2.65 -4.53 -11.35
N ALA A 134 -3.36 -3.64 -12.04
CA ALA A 134 -4.74 -3.28 -11.74
C ALA A 134 -5.77 -4.21 -12.44
N GLN A 135 -5.31 -5.27 -13.10
CA GLN A 135 -6.16 -6.21 -13.85
C GLN A 135 -6.44 -7.49 -13.05
N TYR A 136 -7.56 -8.09 -13.39
CA TYR A 136 -7.94 -9.44 -13.04
C TYR A 136 -8.69 -10.07 -14.21
N GLN A 137 -8.24 -11.23 -14.70
CA GLN A 137 -8.80 -11.94 -15.87
C GLN A 137 -8.99 -11.01 -17.08
N GLY A 138 -7.97 -10.19 -17.37
CA GLY A 138 -7.92 -9.30 -18.51
C GLY A 138 -8.81 -8.05 -18.45
N LYS A 139 -9.48 -7.78 -17.33
CA LYS A 139 -10.25 -6.55 -17.09
C LYS A 139 -9.55 -5.69 -16.05
N THR A 140 -9.62 -4.37 -16.22
CA THR A 140 -9.01 -3.39 -15.31
C THR A 140 -10.02 -2.96 -14.24
N TYR A 141 -9.64 -3.08 -12.96
CA TYR A 141 -10.53 -2.81 -11.81
C TYR A 141 -10.07 -1.66 -10.93
N GLY A 142 -8.99 -1.00 -11.31
CA GLY A 142 -8.48 0.18 -10.61
C GLY A 142 -7.73 1.10 -11.55
N ALA A 143 -7.81 2.40 -11.30
CA ALA A 143 -6.97 3.39 -11.97
C ALA A 143 -5.73 3.63 -11.08
N PRO A 144 -4.51 3.38 -11.57
CA PRO A 144 -3.31 3.52 -10.76
C PRO A 144 -3.12 4.97 -10.29
N LEU A 145 -3.03 5.18 -8.96
CA LEU A 145 -2.87 6.51 -8.36
C LEU A 145 -1.42 6.81 -8.02
N VAL A 146 -0.77 5.91 -7.30
CA VAL A 146 0.64 5.97 -6.92
C VAL A 146 1.26 4.58 -7.05
N THR A 147 2.56 4.54 -7.33
CA THR A 147 3.36 3.31 -7.29
C THR A 147 4.50 3.45 -6.32
N ASP A 148 5.01 2.32 -5.84
CA ASP A 148 6.13 2.27 -4.91
C ASP A 148 6.87 0.93 -4.98
N THR A 149 7.97 0.85 -4.27
CA THR A 149 8.69 -0.37 -3.93
C THR A 149 9.51 -0.12 -2.66
N LEU A 150 10.02 -1.16 -2.03
CA LEU A 150 10.99 -1.02 -0.96
C LEU A 150 12.38 -0.72 -1.53
N ALA A 151 13.12 0.14 -0.83
CA ALA A 151 14.51 0.46 -1.11
C ALA A 151 15.37 0.32 0.14
N PHE A 152 16.66 0.18 -0.05
CA PHE A 152 17.66 0.40 0.98
C PHE A 152 17.82 1.90 1.16
N VAL A 153 17.42 2.41 2.33
CA VAL A 153 17.40 3.84 2.65
C VAL A 153 18.44 4.08 3.74
N TYR A 154 19.35 5.03 3.54
CA TYR A 154 20.47 5.23 4.43
C TYR A 154 20.86 6.69 4.63
N ASN A 155 21.52 6.97 5.76
CA ASN A 155 22.08 8.26 6.10
C ASN A 155 23.50 8.34 5.55
N LYS A 156 23.70 9.13 4.48
CA LYS A 156 25.00 9.29 3.81
C LYS A 156 26.09 9.85 4.73
N ALA A 157 25.75 10.75 5.64
CA ALA A 157 26.73 11.33 6.57
C ALA A 157 27.25 10.28 7.56
N LEU A 158 26.39 9.40 8.06
CA LEU A 158 26.82 8.30 8.95
C LEU A 158 27.66 7.27 8.20
N PHE A 159 27.30 6.94 6.96
CA PHE A 159 28.10 6.07 6.08
C PHE A 159 29.47 6.68 5.78
N ALA A 160 29.51 7.96 5.40
CA ALA A 160 30.78 8.67 5.18
C ALA A 160 31.65 8.72 6.45
N LYS A 161 31.07 8.94 7.63
CA LYS A 161 31.76 8.88 8.91
C LYS A 161 32.37 7.51 9.20
N ALA A 162 31.72 6.44 8.73
CA ALA A 162 32.22 5.07 8.83
C ALA A 162 33.23 4.72 7.72
N GLY A 163 33.50 5.62 6.77
CA GLY A 163 34.36 5.37 5.62
C GLY A 163 33.70 4.59 4.48
N ILE A 164 32.38 4.49 4.48
CA ILE A 164 31.60 3.74 3.48
C ILE A 164 31.19 4.73 2.39
N ALA A 165 31.65 4.48 1.16
CA ALA A 165 31.44 5.39 0.02
C ALA A 165 30.14 5.14 -0.77
N LYS A 166 29.54 3.95 -0.67
CA LYS A 166 28.35 3.53 -1.44
C LYS A 166 27.45 2.63 -0.60
N ALA A 167 26.19 2.46 -1.04
CA ALA A 167 25.30 1.48 -0.47
C ALA A 167 25.81 0.05 -0.69
N PRO A 168 25.55 -0.90 0.24
CA PRO A 168 25.94 -2.29 0.11
C PRO A 168 25.26 -2.97 -1.08
N ALA A 169 25.99 -3.76 -1.84
CA ALA A 169 25.47 -4.51 -2.98
C ALA A 169 24.91 -5.88 -2.56
N THR A 170 25.37 -6.43 -1.44
CA THR A 170 24.93 -7.73 -0.90
C THR A 170 24.56 -7.63 0.57
N TRP A 171 23.83 -8.63 1.06
CA TRP A 171 23.48 -8.70 2.49
C TRP A 171 24.72 -8.88 3.40
N ASP A 172 25.77 -9.51 2.91
CA ASP A 172 27.01 -9.66 3.65
C ASP A 172 27.78 -8.33 3.72
N GLU A 173 27.79 -7.53 2.64
CA GLU A 173 28.30 -6.16 2.67
C GLU A 173 27.51 -5.31 3.67
N LEU A 174 26.17 -5.43 3.72
CA LEU A 174 25.35 -4.73 4.70
C LEU A 174 25.75 -5.06 6.14
N LYS A 175 26.01 -6.33 6.47
CA LYS A 175 26.45 -6.74 7.80
C LYS A 175 27.82 -6.11 8.15
N ALA A 176 28.75 -6.12 7.20
CA ALA A 176 30.07 -5.51 7.39
C ALA A 176 29.96 -3.99 7.57
N ASP A 177 29.15 -3.33 6.74
CA ASP A 177 28.90 -1.88 6.82
C ASP A 177 28.23 -1.50 8.16
N ALA A 178 27.28 -2.30 8.62
CA ALA A 178 26.60 -2.07 9.89
C ALA A 178 27.57 -2.11 11.07
N ALA A 179 28.50 -3.07 11.07
CA ALA A 179 29.56 -3.14 12.09
C ALA A 179 30.50 -1.92 12.05
N LEU A 180 30.91 -1.48 10.86
CA LEU A 180 31.73 -0.27 10.68
C LEU A 180 30.99 0.99 11.15
N VAL A 181 29.72 1.14 10.85
CA VAL A 181 28.92 2.26 11.35
C VAL A 181 28.87 2.25 12.87
N LYS A 182 28.67 1.09 13.48
CA LYS A 182 28.68 0.96 14.96
C LYS A 182 30.00 1.37 15.55
N GLU A 183 31.09 0.90 14.97
CA GLU A 183 32.44 1.20 15.45
C GLU A 183 32.82 2.68 15.29
N LYS A 184 32.57 3.27 14.12
CA LYS A 184 33.07 4.61 13.76
C LYS A 184 32.09 5.73 14.06
N ALA A 185 30.77 5.46 13.95
CA ALA A 185 29.75 6.47 14.18
C ALA A 185 29.03 6.33 15.52
N GLY A 186 29.12 5.16 16.20
CA GLY A 186 28.57 4.92 17.54
C GLY A 186 27.06 4.65 17.56
N VAL A 187 26.42 4.51 16.40
CA VAL A 187 24.98 4.20 16.25
C VAL A 187 24.80 2.83 15.61
N ASP A 188 23.58 2.29 15.61
CA ASP A 188 23.32 1.06 14.88
C ASP A 188 23.40 1.31 13.37
N GLY A 189 23.99 0.38 12.64
CA GLY A 189 24.16 0.48 11.19
C GLY A 189 22.89 0.12 10.42
N TYR A 190 22.13 -0.85 10.94
CA TYR A 190 20.89 -1.30 10.30
C TYR A 190 19.83 -1.75 11.31
N TRP A 191 18.56 -1.45 10.99
CA TRP A 191 17.39 -1.93 11.73
C TRP A 191 16.35 -2.48 10.76
N GLY A 192 16.14 -3.80 10.80
CA GLY A 192 15.18 -4.49 9.95
C GLY A 192 13.76 -4.53 10.54
N SER A 193 12.76 -4.60 9.68
CA SER A 193 11.38 -4.87 10.07
C SER A 193 11.12 -6.37 10.13
N THR A 194 10.24 -6.78 11.06
CA THR A 194 9.81 -8.18 11.22
C THR A 194 8.53 -8.52 10.45
N ALA A 195 7.90 -7.56 9.77
CA ALA A 195 6.71 -7.79 8.97
C ALA A 195 7.03 -8.51 7.64
N GLY A 196 6.10 -9.37 7.22
CA GLY A 196 6.26 -10.24 6.05
C GLY A 196 6.58 -9.51 4.76
N TYR A 197 5.98 -8.33 4.54
CA TYR A 197 6.28 -7.50 3.37
C TYR A 197 7.77 -7.14 3.24
N TYR A 198 8.43 -6.87 4.37
CA TYR A 198 9.86 -6.53 4.42
C TYR A 198 10.80 -7.74 4.33
N ALA A 199 10.26 -8.95 4.42
CA ALA A 199 11.01 -10.18 4.21
C ALA A 199 11.06 -10.60 2.72
N GLN A 200 10.17 -10.07 1.88
CA GLN A 200 10.10 -10.43 0.45
C GLN A 200 11.39 -10.18 -0.33
N PRO A 201 12.15 -9.08 -0.14
CA PRO A 201 13.41 -8.89 -0.84
C PRO A 201 14.41 -10.03 -0.65
N PHE A 202 14.36 -10.73 0.46
CA PHE A 202 15.25 -11.85 0.76
C PHE A 202 14.84 -13.10 -0.01
N LEU A 203 13.55 -13.33 -0.22
CA LEU A 203 13.05 -14.41 -1.07
C LEU A 203 13.41 -14.13 -2.54
N TYR A 204 13.16 -12.92 -3.02
CA TYR A 204 13.50 -12.51 -4.39
C TYR A 204 15.00 -12.56 -4.65
N GLY A 205 15.81 -12.22 -3.65
CA GLY A 205 17.27 -12.33 -3.70
C GLY A 205 17.77 -13.75 -3.94
N GLU A 206 17.02 -14.74 -3.50
CA GLU A 206 17.28 -16.17 -3.74
C GLU A 206 16.54 -16.74 -4.96
N GLY A 207 15.81 -15.88 -5.70
CA GLY A 207 15.11 -16.26 -6.94
C GLY A 207 13.79 -16.99 -6.71
N THR A 208 13.16 -16.82 -5.57
CA THR A 208 11.88 -17.45 -5.20
C THR A 208 10.88 -16.40 -4.67
N ASP A 209 9.66 -16.86 -4.40
CA ASP A 209 8.58 -16.10 -3.73
C ASP A 209 7.93 -17.03 -2.70
N THR A 210 6.87 -16.56 -2.05
CA THR A 210 6.01 -17.37 -1.15
C THR A 210 5.26 -18.46 -1.90
N VAL A 211 4.87 -18.17 -3.14
CA VAL A 211 4.18 -19.09 -4.06
C VAL A 211 4.72 -18.91 -5.48
N ASP A 212 4.72 -19.98 -6.25
CA ASP A 212 4.93 -19.99 -7.71
C ASP A 212 3.58 -20.23 -8.40
N THR A 213 3.03 -19.17 -8.99
CA THR A 213 1.73 -19.25 -9.68
C THR A 213 1.77 -20.01 -11.00
N ALA A 214 2.93 -20.10 -11.64
CA ALA A 214 3.08 -20.84 -12.90
C ALA A 214 3.02 -22.35 -12.67
N SER A 215 3.71 -22.85 -11.65
CA SER A 215 3.70 -24.27 -11.27
C SER A 215 2.62 -24.61 -10.25
N LYS A 216 1.88 -23.61 -9.76
CA LYS A 216 0.92 -23.73 -8.65
C LYS A 216 1.52 -24.43 -7.43
N LYS A 217 2.62 -23.89 -6.92
CA LYS A 217 3.30 -24.39 -5.74
C LYS A 217 3.39 -23.35 -4.65
N VAL A 218 3.24 -23.78 -3.41
CA VAL A 218 3.68 -23.03 -2.22
C VAL A 218 5.18 -23.23 -2.09
N THR A 219 5.96 -22.16 -2.17
CA THR A 219 7.43 -22.22 -2.27
C THR A 219 8.16 -21.71 -1.05
N ILE A 220 7.43 -21.26 -0.03
CA ILE A 220 7.99 -20.66 1.20
C ILE A 220 8.87 -21.63 2.01
N ALA A 221 8.70 -22.94 1.87
CA ALA A 221 9.54 -23.96 2.51
C ALA A 221 10.61 -24.53 1.56
N SER A 222 10.76 -24.00 0.34
CA SER A 222 11.83 -24.40 -0.58
C SER A 222 13.21 -24.04 -0.03
N ALA A 223 14.25 -24.74 -0.45
CA ALA A 223 15.62 -24.46 -0.02
C ALA A 223 16.06 -23.00 -0.29
N PRO A 224 15.75 -22.37 -1.46
CA PRO A 224 15.98 -20.96 -1.65
C PRO A 224 15.23 -20.05 -0.65
N ALA A 225 13.97 -20.34 -0.35
CA ALA A 225 13.18 -19.53 0.59
C ALA A 225 13.72 -19.63 2.02
N VAL A 226 14.04 -20.84 2.48
CA VAL A 226 14.70 -21.06 3.78
C VAL A 226 15.99 -20.25 3.87
N LYS A 227 16.84 -20.30 2.84
CA LYS A 227 18.09 -19.55 2.77
C LYS A 227 17.87 -18.03 2.82
N GLY A 228 16.89 -17.52 2.08
CA GLY A 228 16.53 -16.10 2.12
C GLY A 228 16.10 -15.66 3.52
N LEU A 229 15.24 -16.45 4.18
CA LEU A 229 14.78 -16.15 5.54
C LEU A 229 15.88 -16.33 6.60
N GLU A 230 16.84 -17.23 6.41
CA GLU A 230 18.04 -17.32 7.27
C GLU A 230 18.91 -16.05 7.12
N THR A 231 19.09 -15.56 5.90
CA THR A 231 19.79 -14.29 5.64
C THR A 231 19.06 -13.13 6.33
N TRP A 232 17.73 -13.03 6.18
CA TRP A 232 16.90 -12.03 6.84
C TRP A 232 17.02 -12.10 8.37
N LYS A 233 16.87 -13.30 8.96
CA LYS A 233 17.02 -13.51 10.39
C LYS A 233 18.39 -13.07 10.90
N GLY A 234 19.44 -13.36 10.13
CA GLY A 234 20.82 -13.00 10.46
C GLY A 234 21.08 -11.48 10.47
N LEU A 235 20.12 -10.63 10.13
CA LEU A 235 20.21 -9.17 10.22
C LEU A 235 19.63 -8.60 11.54
N PHE A 236 19.23 -9.46 12.47
CA PHE A 236 18.78 -9.05 13.81
C PHE A 236 19.78 -9.40 14.92
N ASP A 237 20.92 -9.97 14.57
CA ASP A 237 21.97 -10.33 15.54
C ASP A 237 23.36 -10.10 14.97
N GLY A 238 24.13 -9.29 15.66
CA GLY A 238 25.50 -8.96 15.29
C GLY A 238 25.89 -7.51 15.56
N PRO A 239 27.17 -7.18 15.39
CA PRO A 239 27.66 -5.82 15.59
C PRO A 239 26.98 -4.82 14.64
N GLY A 240 26.39 -3.77 15.21
CA GLY A 240 25.71 -2.73 14.43
C GLY A 240 24.35 -3.11 13.86
N LEU A 241 23.89 -4.34 14.09
CA LEU A 241 22.54 -4.79 13.74
C LEU A 241 21.63 -4.60 14.95
N HIS A 242 20.54 -3.89 14.76
CA HIS A 242 19.55 -3.72 15.82
C HIS A 242 18.77 -5.01 16.03
N LYS A 243 18.55 -5.39 17.29
CA LYS A 243 17.73 -6.57 17.61
C LYS A 243 16.30 -6.40 17.09
N ALA A 244 15.65 -7.53 16.82
CA ALA A 244 14.27 -7.54 16.38
C ALA A 244 13.37 -6.78 17.38
N ASP A 245 12.60 -5.83 16.88
CA ASP A 245 11.49 -5.24 17.61
C ASP A 245 10.21 -5.97 17.19
N VAL A 246 9.61 -6.67 18.14
CA VAL A 246 8.39 -7.46 17.95
C VAL A 246 7.18 -6.85 18.67
N THR A 247 7.29 -5.57 19.05
CA THR A 247 6.20 -4.81 19.66
C THR A 247 5.21 -4.33 18.61
N ALA A 248 4.02 -3.94 19.05
CA ALA A 248 3.01 -3.38 18.15
C ALA A 248 3.47 -2.05 17.50
N ASP A 249 4.37 -1.31 18.15
CA ASP A 249 4.87 -0.01 17.71
C ASP A 249 6.19 -0.11 16.94
N ALA A 250 6.66 -1.33 16.61
CA ALA A 250 7.95 -1.57 15.94
C ALA A 250 8.16 -0.71 14.69
N TYR A 251 7.11 -0.53 13.89
CA TYR A 251 7.18 0.33 12.70
C TYR A 251 7.54 1.77 13.06
N ALA A 252 6.85 2.36 14.04
CA ALA A 252 7.11 3.73 14.49
C ALA A 252 8.52 3.87 15.10
N HIS A 253 8.96 2.90 15.90
CA HIS A 253 10.29 2.90 16.50
C HIS A 253 11.42 2.93 15.46
N ILE A 254 11.29 2.14 14.38
CA ILE A 254 12.25 2.13 13.27
C ILE A 254 12.31 3.50 12.60
N GLN A 255 11.13 4.11 12.30
CA GLN A 255 11.05 5.42 11.68
C GLN A 255 11.68 6.49 12.58
N ASP A 256 11.31 6.52 13.86
CA ASP A 256 11.82 7.49 14.82
C ASP A 256 13.33 7.38 15.00
N ALA A 257 13.88 6.17 15.04
CA ALA A 257 15.31 5.96 15.13
C ALA A 257 16.04 6.50 13.88
N PHE A 258 15.49 6.23 12.69
CA PHE A 258 16.11 6.65 11.44
C PHE A 258 16.07 8.17 11.24
N VAL A 259 14.92 8.81 11.44
CA VAL A 259 14.77 10.27 11.27
C VAL A 259 15.64 11.07 12.27
N ASN A 260 15.97 10.48 13.40
CA ASN A 260 16.82 11.07 14.42
C ASN A 260 18.31 10.65 14.34
N GLY A 261 18.69 9.86 13.33
CA GLY A 261 20.08 9.40 13.11
C GLY A 261 20.59 8.43 14.17
N LYS A 262 19.71 7.71 14.87
CA LYS A 262 20.06 6.66 15.84
C LYS A 262 20.35 5.32 15.17
N VAL A 263 19.89 5.15 13.94
CA VAL A 263 20.23 4.05 13.03
C VAL A 263 20.61 4.63 11.67
N ALA A 264 21.58 4.02 11.01
CA ALA A 264 22.13 4.56 9.77
C ALA A 264 21.39 4.10 8.52
N ALA A 265 20.76 2.93 8.53
CA ALA A 265 20.03 2.39 7.38
C ALA A 265 18.84 1.53 7.79
N ILE A 266 17.84 1.54 6.93
CA ILE A 266 16.61 0.74 7.02
C ILE A 266 16.18 0.30 5.62
N ILE A 267 15.25 -0.64 5.52
CA ILE A 267 14.48 -0.88 4.29
C ILE A 267 13.14 -0.19 4.43
N GLN A 268 12.79 0.68 3.47
CA GLN A 268 11.55 1.45 3.55
C GLN A 268 11.05 1.86 2.15
N GLY A 269 9.77 2.23 2.06
CA GLY A 269 9.15 2.76 0.84
C GLY A 269 9.08 4.29 0.80
N PRO A 270 8.68 4.87 -0.35
CA PRO A 270 8.67 6.33 -0.56
C PRO A 270 7.66 7.07 0.30
N TRP A 271 6.65 6.41 0.84
CA TRP A 271 5.62 7.01 1.70
C TRP A 271 6.15 7.62 3.00
N GLU A 272 7.40 7.31 3.40
CA GLU A 272 8.05 7.89 4.57
C GLU A 272 9.01 9.05 4.23
N ILE A 273 9.26 9.38 2.97
CA ILE A 273 10.25 10.41 2.60
C ILE A 273 9.90 11.77 3.24
N THR A 274 8.62 12.17 3.20
CA THR A 274 8.20 13.43 3.80
C THR A 274 8.38 13.45 5.32
N ASN A 275 8.26 12.30 5.98
CA ASN A 275 8.57 12.13 7.40
C ASN A 275 10.09 12.22 7.63
N PHE A 276 10.90 11.56 6.79
CA PHE A 276 12.36 11.64 6.89
C PHE A 276 12.87 13.09 6.83
N TYR A 277 12.36 13.90 5.89
CA TYR A 277 12.75 15.30 5.74
C TYR A 277 12.34 16.22 6.92
N LYS A 278 11.42 15.79 7.76
CA LYS A 278 11.08 16.50 9.01
C LYS A 278 12.09 16.21 10.13
N GLY A 279 12.80 15.08 10.03
CA GLY A 279 13.72 14.61 11.05
C GLY A 279 15.05 15.37 11.09
N ALA A 280 15.69 15.34 12.25
CA ALA A 280 16.96 16.07 12.48
C ALA A 280 18.09 15.60 11.55
N ALA A 281 18.12 14.30 11.22
CA ALA A 281 19.15 13.69 10.40
C ALA A 281 19.07 14.07 8.91
N PHE A 282 17.92 14.53 8.42
CA PHE A 282 17.63 14.75 6.99
C PHE A 282 17.11 16.16 6.67
N LYS A 283 17.40 17.15 7.53
CA LYS A 283 17.15 18.58 7.22
C LYS A 283 17.84 18.99 5.94
N ASP A 284 19.05 18.50 5.70
CA ASP A 284 19.65 18.47 4.39
C ASP A 284 19.17 17.21 3.65
N LYS A 285 18.26 17.40 2.69
CA LYS A 285 17.70 16.32 1.89
C LYS A 285 18.75 15.50 1.12
N ALA A 286 19.90 16.11 0.79
CA ALA A 286 21.01 15.44 0.12
C ALA A 286 21.61 14.31 0.97
N ASN A 287 21.42 14.36 2.29
CA ASN A 287 21.88 13.31 3.21
C ASN A 287 21.10 11.99 3.10
N LEU A 288 19.88 12.01 2.53
CA LEU A 288 19.11 10.80 2.29
C LEU A 288 19.71 10.03 1.11
N GLY A 289 20.16 8.81 1.36
CA GLY A 289 20.56 7.84 0.34
C GLY A 289 19.42 6.86 0.05
N ILE A 290 19.21 6.57 -1.22
CA ILE A 290 18.23 5.57 -1.68
C ILE A 290 18.94 4.69 -2.69
N ALA A 291 18.90 3.39 -2.48
CA ALA A 291 19.50 2.39 -3.36
C ALA A 291 18.61 1.15 -3.46
N THR A 292 18.85 0.33 -4.47
CA THR A 292 18.24 -1.00 -4.55
C THR A 292 18.60 -1.79 -3.29
N VAL A 293 17.66 -2.59 -2.78
CA VAL A 293 17.96 -3.52 -1.67
C VAL A 293 19.11 -4.42 -2.04
N PRO A 294 19.96 -4.84 -1.10
CA PRO A 294 21.08 -5.73 -1.38
C PRO A 294 20.66 -7.02 -2.09
N ALA A 295 21.52 -7.55 -2.95
CA ALA A 295 21.28 -8.78 -3.66
C ALA A 295 21.47 -10.00 -2.77
N GLY A 296 20.66 -11.03 -3.01
CA GLY A 296 20.86 -12.37 -2.44
C GLY A 296 21.88 -13.20 -3.21
N SER A 297 22.06 -14.45 -2.80
CA SER A 297 23.09 -15.34 -3.39
C SER A 297 22.79 -15.77 -4.83
N ALA A 298 21.55 -15.64 -5.30
CA ALA A 298 21.22 -15.83 -6.72
C ALA A 298 21.61 -14.62 -7.57
N GLY A 299 22.29 -13.62 -7.03
CA GLY A 299 22.71 -12.40 -7.72
C GLY A 299 21.53 -11.49 -8.08
N LYS A 300 20.36 -11.71 -7.49
CA LYS A 300 19.14 -10.92 -7.71
C LYS A 300 18.94 -9.94 -6.57
N ALA A 301 18.46 -8.77 -6.93
CA ALA A 301 17.97 -7.76 -6.00
C ALA A 301 16.57 -7.33 -6.43
N GLY A 302 15.79 -6.82 -5.51
CA GLY A 302 14.46 -6.29 -5.78
C GLY A 302 13.52 -6.45 -4.60
N ALA A 303 12.41 -5.76 -4.71
CA ALA A 303 11.35 -5.77 -3.71
C ALA A 303 9.99 -5.81 -4.43
N PRO A 304 8.89 -6.08 -3.74
CA PRO A 304 7.59 -6.08 -4.40
C PRO A 304 7.25 -4.71 -4.98
N THR A 305 6.68 -4.68 -6.17
CA THR A 305 5.99 -3.49 -6.65
C THR A 305 4.76 -3.27 -5.79
N GLY A 306 4.67 -2.11 -5.19
CA GLY A 306 3.53 -1.67 -4.42
C GLY A 306 2.81 -0.51 -5.09
N GLY A 307 1.97 0.15 -4.31
CA GLY A 307 1.18 1.28 -4.74
C GLY A 307 -0.30 1.08 -4.50
N HIS A 308 -1.07 2.08 -4.94
CA HIS A 308 -2.51 2.09 -4.71
C HIS A 308 -3.26 2.47 -5.97
N ASN A 309 -4.34 1.79 -6.21
CA ASN A 309 -5.33 2.09 -7.24
C ASN A 309 -6.53 2.81 -6.61
N LEU A 310 -7.22 3.64 -7.39
CA LEU A 310 -8.59 4.03 -7.08
C LEU A 310 -9.54 3.07 -7.78
N SER A 311 -10.30 2.33 -6.98
CA SER A 311 -11.29 1.36 -7.45
C SER A 311 -12.70 1.81 -7.10
N VAL A 312 -13.66 1.59 -8.02
CA VAL A 312 -15.05 1.96 -7.84
C VAL A 312 -15.84 0.74 -7.37
N TYR A 313 -16.69 0.91 -6.37
CA TYR A 313 -17.55 -0.15 -5.86
C TYR A 313 -18.64 -0.51 -6.86
N ALA A 314 -18.75 -1.79 -7.20
CA ALA A 314 -19.74 -2.28 -8.18
C ALA A 314 -21.19 -2.23 -7.68
N GLY A 315 -21.40 -2.09 -6.37
CA GLY A 315 -22.73 -1.96 -5.76
C GLY A 315 -23.24 -0.52 -5.66
N SER A 316 -22.47 0.48 -6.10
CA SER A 316 -22.95 1.87 -6.20
C SER A 316 -24.05 1.99 -7.24
N ASP A 317 -25.05 2.81 -6.98
CA ASP A 317 -26.07 3.09 -7.98
C ASP A 317 -25.49 3.89 -9.17
N LYS A 318 -26.28 4.04 -10.24
CA LYS A 318 -25.83 4.65 -11.49
C LYS A 318 -25.29 6.08 -11.30
N ALA A 319 -25.93 6.88 -10.44
CA ALA A 319 -25.53 8.27 -10.23
C ALA A 319 -24.23 8.35 -9.42
N HIS A 320 -24.11 7.54 -8.34
CA HIS A 320 -22.89 7.44 -7.55
C HIS A 320 -21.74 6.86 -8.37
N ALA A 321 -21.97 5.80 -9.15
CA ALA A 321 -20.94 5.21 -10.01
C ALA A 321 -20.41 6.23 -11.05
N ALA A 322 -21.29 7.00 -11.71
CA ALA A 322 -20.88 8.04 -12.66
C ALA A 322 -20.05 9.14 -11.98
N ALA A 323 -20.46 9.60 -10.81
CA ALA A 323 -19.70 10.59 -10.03
C ALA A 323 -18.35 10.04 -9.54
N ALA A 324 -18.31 8.76 -9.12
CA ALA A 324 -17.09 8.08 -8.70
C ALA A 324 -16.09 7.93 -9.85
N LEU A 325 -16.54 7.52 -11.05
CA LEU A 325 -15.68 7.44 -12.24
C LEU A 325 -15.04 8.77 -12.59
N LYS A 326 -15.81 9.86 -12.52
CA LYS A 326 -15.33 11.22 -12.75
C LYS A 326 -14.32 11.66 -11.69
N PHE A 327 -14.57 11.33 -10.43
CA PHE A 327 -13.64 11.60 -9.33
C PHE A 327 -12.34 10.82 -9.51
N VAL A 328 -12.39 9.53 -9.86
CA VAL A 328 -11.21 8.70 -10.14
C VAL A 328 -10.38 9.29 -11.27
N ASN A 329 -11.01 9.70 -12.39
CA ASN A 329 -10.31 10.34 -13.50
C ASN A 329 -9.57 11.62 -13.06
N PHE A 330 -10.23 12.49 -12.28
CA PHE A 330 -9.60 13.70 -11.74
C PHE A 330 -8.41 13.39 -10.86
N MET A 331 -8.57 12.47 -9.90
CA MET A 331 -7.52 12.12 -8.94
C MET A 331 -6.31 11.47 -9.60
N THR A 332 -6.51 10.72 -10.68
CA THR A 332 -5.45 10.04 -11.43
C THR A 332 -4.96 10.83 -12.64
N SER A 333 -5.40 12.07 -12.81
CA SER A 333 -4.90 12.99 -13.86
C SER A 333 -3.42 13.32 -13.66
N ALA A 334 -2.72 13.73 -14.73
CA ALA A 334 -1.31 14.11 -14.65
C ALA A 334 -1.07 15.23 -13.60
N LYS A 335 -1.96 16.23 -13.55
CA LYS A 335 -1.86 17.34 -12.59
C LYS A 335 -2.04 16.87 -11.14
N SER A 336 -3.01 16.01 -10.88
CA SER A 336 -3.24 15.47 -9.53
C SER A 336 -2.06 14.61 -9.09
N GLN A 337 -1.55 13.72 -9.96
CA GLN A 337 -0.40 12.88 -9.65
C GLN A 337 0.89 13.68 -9.48
N GLU A 338 1.12 14.75 -10.26
CA GLU A 338 2.21 15.68 -10.03
C GLU A 338 2.11 16.34 -8.65
N THR A 339 0.91 16.81 -8.27
CA THR A 339 0.68 17.41 -6.95
C THR A 339 0.94 16.41 -5.82
N ILE A 340 0.45 15.17 -5.96
CA ILE A 340 0.68 14.09 -5.01
C ILE A 340 2.18 13.79 -4.90
N ALA A 341 2.87 13.66 -6.02
CA ALA A 341 4.31 13.40 -6.02
C ALA A 341 5.10 14.49 -5.29
N LEU A 342 4.85 15.76 -5.61
CA LEU A 342 5.57 16.89 -5.01
C LEU A 342 5.27 17.09 -3.51
N LYS A 343 4.09 16.69 -3.05
CA LYS A 343 3.67 16.89 -1.65
C LYS A 343 3.92 15.67 -0.78
N ASN A 344 3.74 14.47 -1.32
CA ASN A 344 3.83 13.22 -0.58
C ASN A 344 5.10 12.43 -0.91
N SER A 345 5.92 12.88 -1.89
CA SER A 345 7.12 12.20 -2.40
C SER A 345 6.86 10.76 -2.90
N THR A 346 5.63 10.46 -3.29
CA THR A 346 5.26 9.19 -3.91
C THR A 346 5.45 9.23 -5.42
N LEU A 347 5.57 8.08 -6.05
CA LEU A 347 5.89 8.00 -7.47
C LEU A 347 4.60 8.06 -8.32
N PRO A 348 4.55 8.95 -9.33
CA PRO A 348 3.47 8.94 -10.31
C PRO A 348 3.39 7.62 -11.09
N THR A 349 2.18 7.26 -11.48
CA THR A 349 1.91 6.09 -12.32
C THR A 349 1.80 6.43 -13.81
N ARG A 350 1.86 7.73 -14.14
CA ARG A 350 1.76 8.27 -15.50
C ARG A 350 3.06 8.96 -15.90
N GLU A 351 3.48 8.75 -17.14
CA GLU A 351 4.69 9.38 -17.68
C GLU A 351 4.58 10.91 -17.76
N ASP A 352 3.40 11.42 -18.08
CA ASP A 352 3.14 12.86 -18.23
C ASP A 352 2.98 13.62 -16.90
N ALA A 353 2.99 12.89 -15.76
CA ALA A 353 3.04 13.49 -14.43
C ALA A 353 4.47 13.72 -13.92
N TYR A 354 5.49 13.21 -14.60
CA TYR A 354 6.90 13.44 -14.26
C TYR A 354 7.39 14.79 -14.83
N SER A 355 6.90 15.88 -14.28
CA SER A 355 7.39 17.24 -14.60
C SER A 355 8.87 17.42 -14.23
N ALA A 356 9.46 18.53 -14.67
CA ALA A 356 10.83 18.88 -14.30
C ALA A 356 11.02 18.97 -12.77
N GLN A 357 10.01 19.46 -12.04
CA GLN A 357 10.05 19.55 -10.58
C GLN A 357 9.97 18.18 -9.91
N VAL A 358 9.11 17.28 -10.39
CA VAL A 358 9.01 15.90 -9.90
C VAL A 358 10.33 15.15 -10.11
N LYS A 359 10.92 15.26 -11.30
CA LYS A 359 12.21 14.63 -11.63
C LYS A 359 13.39 15.19 -10.83
N ALA A 360 13.30 16.45 -10.39
CA ALA A 360 14.34 17.09 -9.60
C ALA A 360 14.27 16.77 -8.09
N ASP A 361 13.17 16.19 -7.61
CA ASP A 361 13.07 15.76 -6.20
C ASP A 361 13.99 14.55 -5.95
N PRO A 362 14.96 14.65 -5.02
CA PRO A 362 15.97 13.60 -4.83
C PRO A 362 15.36 12.29 -4.29
N GLY A 363 14.28 12.36 -3.52
CA GLY A 363 13.57 11.18 -3.03
C GLY A 363 12.87 10.44 -4.16
N ILE A 364 12.11 11.17 -4.98
CA ILE A 364 11.42 10.59 -6.15
C ILE A 364 12.43 10.01 -7.15
N ALA A 365 13.48 10.77 -7.48
CA ALA A 365 14.52 10.32 -8.40
C ALA A 365 15.24 9.04 -7.89
N GLY A 366 15.52 8.98 -6.58
CA GLY A 366 16.11 7.79 -5.96
C GLY A 366 15.22 6.57 -6.10
N TYR A 367 13.94 6.68 -5.74
CA TYR A 367 13.00 5.57 -5.86
C TYR A 367 12.67 5.19 -7.32
N GLN A 368 12.62 6.15 -8.23
CA GLN A 368 12.48 5.87 -9.66
C GLN A 368 13.63 5.00 -10.17
N GLY A 369 14.85 5.22 -9.66
CA GLY A 369 16.02 4.41 -10.00
C GLY A 369 15.91 2.95 -9.53
N VAL A 370 15.22 2.69 -8.42
CA VAL A 370 15.06 1.32 -7.88
C VAL A 370 13.83 0.59 -8.41
N LEU A 371 12.85 1.28 -8.97
CA LEU A 371 11.64 0.66 -9.53
C LEU A 371 11.95 -0.38 -10.64
N ALA A 372 13.04 -0.19 -11.38
CA ALA A 372 13.44 -1.12 -12.44
C ALA A 372 13.76 -2.55 -11.90
N ALA A 373 14.13 -2.66 -10.62
CA ALA A 373 14.38 -3.92 -9.95
C ALA A 373 13.14 -4.48 -9.22
N ALA A 374 12.05 -3.71 -9.17
CA ALA A 374 10.85 -4.13 -8.47
C ALA A 374 10.16 -5.30 -9.19
N GLN A 375 9.67 -6.25 -8.41
CA GLN A 375 9.01 -7.44 -8.90
C GLN A 375 7.48 -7.25 -8.89
N PRO A 376 6.78 -7.50 -10.00
CA PRO A 376 5.33 -7.43 -10.02
C PRO A 376 4.74 -8.52 -9.12
N ARG A 377 3.64 -8.20 -8.43
CA ARG A 377 2.91 -9.20 -7.67
C ARG A 377 2.10 -10.10 -8.59
N PRO A 378 1.91 -11.38 -8.22
CA PRO A 378 1.12 -12.30 -9.02
C PRO A 378 -0.36 -11.91 -9.02
N GLU A 379 -1.05 -12.14 -10.15
CA GLU A 379 -2.51 -12.05 -10.28
C GLU A 379 -3.18 -13.25 -9.57
N LEU A 380 -3.08 -13.26 -8.24
CA LEU A 380 -3.63 -14.33 -7.40
C LEU A 380 -4.57 -13.69 -6.36
N PRO A 381 -5.89 -14.00 -6.38
CA PRO A 381 -6.85 -13.43 -5.43
C PRO A 381 -6.50 -13.65 -3.97
N GLU A 382 -5.87 -14.75 -3.65
CA GLU A 382 -5.48 -15.15 -2.30
C GLU A 382 -4.14 -14.53 -1.86
N TYR A 383 -3.38 -13.87 -2.76
CA TYR A 383 -2.01 -13.43 -2.48
C TYR A 383 -1.92 -12.50 -1.27
N SER A 384 -2.84 -11.54 -1.14
CA SER A 384 -2.85 -10.63 0.02
C SER A 384 -3.11 -11.34 1.35
N SER A 385 -3.77 -12.50 1.33
CA SER A 385 -4.01 -13.29 2.53
C SER A 385 -2.77 -14.06 3.00
N LEU A 386 -1.75 -14.22 2.15
CA LEU A 386 -0.50 -14.91 2.49
C LEU A 386 0.36 -14.09 3.47
N TRP A 387 0.10 -12.79 3.62
CA TRP A 387 0.82 -11.94 4.59
C TRP A 387 0.48 -12.30 6.04
N THR A 388 -0.77 -12.64 6.33
CA THR A 388 -1.22 -12.92 7.71
C THR A 388 -0.41 -14.02 8.41
N PRO A 389 -0.18 -15.21 7.83
CA PRO A 389 0.68 -16.20 8.46
C PRO A 389 2.13 -15.73 8.58
N MET A 390 2.66 -14.96 7.62
CA MET A 390 4.01 -14.39 7.71
C MET A 390 4.12 -13.40 8.88
N ASP A 391 3.19 -12.45 8.98
CA ASP A 391 3.18 -11.44 10.04
C ASP A 391 3.02 -12.04 11.44
N THR A 392 2.42 -13.23 11.53
CA THR A 392 2.29 -13.97 12.80
C THR A 392 3.55 -14.75 13.14
N THR A 393 4.25 -15.29 12.14
CA THR A 393 5.36 -16.25 12.33
C THR A 393 6.72 -15.57 12.35
N LEU A 394 6.98 -14.65 11.42
CA LEU A 394 8.30 -14.01 11.26
C LEU A 394 8.79 -13.25 12.50
N PRO A 395 7.94 -12.55 13.30
CA PRO A 395 8.40 -11.96 14.55
C PRO A 395 8.99 -12.98 15.53
N LYS A 396 8.45 -14.19 15.58
CA LYS A 396 8.99 -15.27 16.46
C LYS A 396 10.35 -15.77 15.96
N VAL A 397 10.50 -15.85 14.63
CA VAL A 397 11.77 -16.22 14.00
C VAL A 397 12.83 -15.14 14.26
N ALA A 398 12.50 -13.87 14.08
CA ALA A 398 13.39 -12.75 14.29
C ALA A 398 13.87 -12.67 15.76
N ASP A 399 12.98 -12.94 16.70
CA ASP A 399 13.27 -12.97 18.15
C ASP A 399 13.98 -14.29 18.60
N GLY A 400 14.26 -15.20 17.66
CA GLY A 400 14.94 -16.46 17.95
C GLY A 400 14.09 -17.52 18.68
N LYS A 401 12.78 -17.31 18.80
CA LYS A 401 11.86 -18.25 19.45
C LYS A 401 11.49 -19.42 18.57
N GLU A 402 11.65 -19.30 17.27
CA GLU A 402 11.30 -20.34 16.29
C GLU A 402 12.41 -20.44 15.23
N PRO A 403 12.95 -21.66 14.96
CA PRO A 403 13.91 -21.87 13.88
C PRO A 403 13.29 -21.61 12.50
N VAL A 404 14.04 -21.02 11.56
CA VAL A 404 13.55 -20.74 10.20
C VAL A 404 13.00 -21.99 9.52
N ALA A 405 13.70 -23.14 9.64
CA ALA A 405 13.29 -24.39 9.00
C ALA A 405 11.94 -24.92 9.49
N ASP A 406 11.58 -24.69 10.75
CA ASP A 406 10.29 -25.10 11.30
C ASP A 406 9.19 -24.08 10.98
N ALA A 407 9.53 -22.80 11.06
CA ALA A 407 8.66 -21.70 10.66
C ALA A 407 8.20 -21.80 9.20
N THR A 408 9.13 -22.10 8.28
CA THR A 408 8.80 -22.24 6.85
C THR A 408 7.90 -23.43 6.56
N LYS A 409 8.05 -24.56 7.28
CA LYS A 409 7.13 -25.71 7.17
C LYS A 409 5.72 -25.36 7.68
N SER A 410 5.65 -24.61 8.79
CA SER A 410 4.37 -24.15 9.33
C SER A 410 3.71 -23.17 8.37
N LEU A 411 4.47 -22.21 7.83
CA LEU A 411 3.99 -21.27 6.81
C LEU A 411 3.48 -21.97 5.57
N GLU A 412 4.20 -22.98 5.06
CA GLU A 412 3.75 -23.78 3.90
C GLU A 412 2.40 -24.44 4.15
N GLN A 413 2.21 -25.02 5.35
CA GLN A 413 0.94 -25.65 5.73
C GLN A 413 -0.20 -24.64 5.80
N ASP A 414 0.04 -23.46 6.38
CA ASP A 414 -0.98 -22.43 6.52
C ASP A 414 -1.30 -21.76 5.18
N MET A 415 -0.29 -21.46 4.35
CA MET A 415 -0.50 -20.93 3.03
C MET A 415 -1.22 -21.91 2.09
N ALA A 416 -0.92 -23.22 2.18
CA ALA A 416 -1.62 -24.23 1.38
C ALA A 416 -3.13 -24.31 1.68
N LYS A 417 -3.55 -23.94 2.90
CA LYS A 417 -4.99 -23.81 3.23
C LYS A 417 -5.64 -22.60 2.55
N LEU A 418 -4.86 -21.53 2.31
CA LEU A 418 -5.33 -20.31 1.67
C LEU A 418 -5.37 -20.44 0.14
N VAL A 419 -4.49 -21.27 -0.43
CA VAL A 419 -4.40 -21.54 -1.88
C VAL A 419 -4.60 -23.05 -2.15
N PRO A 420 -5.82 -23.58 -1.97
CA PRO A 420 -6.08 -25.04 -2.00
C PRO A 420 -5.78 -25.69 -3.35
N ASP A 421 -5.71 -24.92 -4.43
CA ASP A 421 -5.36 -25.39 -5.77
C ASP A 421 -3.84 -25.52 -5.98
N PHE A 422 -3.02 -25.16 -4.99
CA PHE A 422 -1.57 -25.21 -5.05
C PHE A 422 -1.05 -26.44 -4.31
N THR A 423 0.01 -27.05 -4.86
CA THR A 423 0.74 -28.13 -4.19
C THR A 423 1.80 -27.55 -3.24
N LYS A 424 2.23 -28.38 -2.29
CA LYS A 424 3.36 -28.08 -1.41
C LYS A 424 4.68 -28.40 -2.11
#